data_91daa7393590c61dcb93f4ba77da641d
#
_entry.id   91daa7393590c61dcb93f4ba77da641d
#
_cell.length_a   1.000
_cell.length_b   1.000
_cell.length_c   1.000
_cell.angle_alpha   90.00
_cell.angle_beta   90.00
_cell.angle_gamma   90.00
#
_symmetry.space_group_name_H-M   'P 1'
#
loop_
_entity.id
_entity.type
_entity.pdbx_description
1 polymer ?
#
loop_
_entity_poly.entity_id
_entity_poly.type
_entity_poly.pdbx_seq_one_letter_code
_entity_poly.pdbx_strand_id
1 'polypeptide(L)' 'MINIPKMKFPEKYTEIIKKYKNKTPEEKAKIEDDFIKEINDKDSEFYSPMMANMNEHELRAMLRMMPSLIDTGDDNDD' A
#
# COMPACT_ATOMS: atom_id res chain seq x y z
N MET A 1 -7.05 23.81 -16.95
CA MET A 1 -7.19 22.46 -16.49
C MET A 1 -6.28 22.14 -15.32
N ILE A 2 -6.77 21.43 -14.37
CA ILE A 2 -6.00 21.15 -13.18
C ILE A 2 -5.53 19.72 -13.19
N ASN A 3 -4.27 19.55 -13.01
CA ASN A 3 -3.70 18.24 -12.86
C ASN A 3 -3.51 17.97 -11.40
N ILE A 4 -4.09 16.89 -10.94
CA ILE A 4 -3.91 16.49 -9.55
C ILE A 4 -2.90 15.36 -9.54
N PRO A 5 -1.69 15.63 -9.09
CA PRO A 5 -0.67 14.59 -9.11
C PRO A 5 -1.00 13.53 -8.07
N LYS A 6 -0.60 12.32 -8.37
CA LYS A 6 -0.74 11.24 -7.41
C LYS A 6 0.23 11.43 -6.29
N MET A 7 -0.12 10.91 -5.13
CA MET A 7 0.75 10.96 -3.97
C MET A 7 2.00 10.12 -4.21
N LYS A 8 3.10 10.58 -3.66
CA LYS A 8 4.34 9.83 -3.72
C LYS A 8 4.65 9.28 -2.35
N PHE A 9 4.99 8.01 -2.31
CA PHE A 9 5.35 7.33 -1.09
C PHE A 9 6.79 6.86 -1.16
N PRO A 10 7.38 6.49 -0.04
CA PRO A 10 8.71 5.87 -0.08
C PRO A 10 8.68 4.66 -1.01
N GLU A 11 9.80 4.43 -1.65
CA GLU A 11 9.90 3.40 -2.67
C GLU A 11 9.52 2.02 -2.14
N LYS A 12 9.86 1.75 -0.89
CA LYS A 12 9.55 0.44 -0.31
C LYS A 12 8.05 0.16 -0.28
N TYR A 13 7.25 1.19 -0.02
CA TYR A 13 5.80 1.02 -0.05
C TYR A 13 5.30 0.87 -1.47
N THR A 14 5.88 1.63 -2.37
CA THR A 14 5.52 1.57 -3.78
C THR A 14 5.74 0.18 -4.35
N GLU A 15 6.82 -0.46 -3.95
CA GLU A 15 7.13 -1.82 -4.40
C GLU A 15 6.05 -2.80 -3.98
N ILE A 16 5.60 -2.68 -2.74
CA ILE A 16 4.55 -3.55 -2.24
C ILE A 16 3.27 -3.36 -3.05
N ILE A 17 2.94 -2.12 -3.33
CA ILE A 17 1.71 -1.81 -4.04
C ILE A 17 1.77 -2.31 -5.48
N LYS A 18 2.92 -2.22 -6.11
CA LYS A 18 3.09 -2.75 -7.45
C LYS A 18 2.85 -4.25 -7.49
N LYS A 19 3.37 -4.97 -6.52
CA LYS A 19 3.16 -6.40 -6.45
C LYS A 19 1.71 -6.71 -6.18
N TYR A 20 1.11 -5.93 -5.28
CA TYR A 20 -0.25 -6.16 -4.84
C TYR A 20 -1.26 -6.05 -5.98
N LYS A 21 -1.10 -5.05 -6.83
CA LYS A 21 -2.14 -4.76 -7.82
C LYS A 21 -2.38 -5.87 -8.83
N ASN A 22 -1.39 -6.74 -9.03
CA ASN A 22 -1.52 -7.79 -10.04
C ASN A 22 -1.77 -9.17 -9.47
N LYS A 23 -2.11 -9.24 -8.19
CA LYS A 23 -2.28 -10.53 -7.53
C LYS A 23 -3.73 -10.96 -7.49
N THR A 24 -3.94 -12.27 -7.29
CA THR A 24 -5.27 -12.80 -7.11
C THR A 24 -5.83 -12.35 -5.75
N PRO A 25 -7.15 -12.43 -5.54
CA PRO A 25 -7.70 -12.03 -4.26
C PRO A 25 -7.09 -12.76 -3.08
N GLU A 26 -6.75 -14.02 -3.25
CA GLU A 26 -6.13 -14.78 -2.16
C GLU A 26 -4.74 -14.27 -1.86
N GLU A 27 -3.97 -13.99 -2.89
CA GLU A 27 -2.63 -13.46 -2.72
C GLU A 27 -2.68 -12.06 -2.16
N LYS A 28 -3.67 -11.27 -2.57
CA LYS A 28 -3.83 -9.94 -2.04
C LYS A 28 -4.10 -9.97 -0.54
N ALA A 29 -4.92 -10.92 -0.09
CA ALA A 29 -5.20 -11.05 1.33
C ALA A 29 -3.94 -11.36 2.11
N LYS A 30 -3.09 -12.19 1.56
CA LYS A 30 -1.84 -12.53 2.22
C LYS A 30 -0.90 -11.34 2.30
N ILE A 31 -0.82 -10.57 1.24
CA ILE A 31 0.01 -9.37 1.23
C ILE A 31 -0.52 -8.38 2.25
N GLU A 32 -1.83 -8.26 2.35
CA GLU A 32 -2.45 -7.38 3.34
C GLU A 32 -2.08 -7.81 4.76
N ASP A 33 -2.13 -9.10 5.02
CA ASP A 33 -1.77 -9.62 6.33
C ASP A 33 -0.32 -9.29 6.68
N ASP A 34 0.57 -9.53 5.74
CA ASP A 34 1.99 -9.27 5.95
C ASP A 34 2.25 -7.78 6.15
N PHE A 35 1.57 -6.96 5.36
CA PHE A 35 1.74 -5.51 5.43
C PHE A 35 1.30 -4.99 6.81
N ILE A 36 0.16 -5.46 7.28
CA ILE A 36 -0.36 -5.04 8.59
C ILE A 36 0.60 -5.45 9.69
N LYS A 37 1.15 -6.65 9.58
CA LYS A 37 2.10 -7.14 10.56
C LYS A 37 3.35 -6.27 10.59
N GLU A 38 3.86 -5.90 9.42
CA GLU A 38 5.06 -5.08 9.33
C GLU A 38 4.82 -3.67 9.85
N ILE A 39 3.66 -3.12 9.57
CA ILE A 39 3.30 -1.78 10.02
C ILE A 39 3.31 -1.70 11.54
N ASN A 40 2.93 -2.79 12.20
CA ASN A 40 2.86 -2.81 13.65
C ASN A 40 4.15 -3.27 14.33
N ASP A 41 5.12 -3.68 13.56
CA ASP A 41 6.37 -4.20 14.09
C ASP A 41 7.40 -3.07 14.16
N LYS A 42 7.75 -2.67 15.36
CA LYS A 42 8.67 -1.56 15.58
C LYS A 42 10.04 -1.81 14.99
N ASP A 43 10.40 -3.05 14.76
CA ASP A 43 11.71 -3.38 14.20
C ASP A 43 11.66 -3.45 12.68
N SER A 44 10.50 -3.29 12.08
CA SER A 44 10.36 -3.37 10.63
C SER A 44 10.61 -2.00 10.00
N GLU A 45 11.21 -2.01 8.82
CA GLU A 45 11.39 -0.76 8.08
C GLU A 45 10.07 -0.18 7.62
N PHE A 46 9.00 -0.96 7.67
CA PHE A 46 7.67 -0.48 7.29
C PHE A 46 6.89 0.06 8.48
N TYR A 47 7.45 0.03 9.66
CA TYR A 47 6.76 0.50 10.85
C TYR A 47 6.29 1.94 10.67
N SER A 48 5.06 2.20 11.02
CA SER A 48 4.50 3.53 10.97
C SER A 48 3.56 3.73 12.15
N PRO A 49 3.94 4.58 13.12
CA PRO A 49 3.09 4.81 14.28
C PRO A 49 1.71 5.31 13.88
N MET A 50 1.65 6.12 12.83
CA MET A 50 0.39 6.67 12.36
C MET A 50 -0.52 5.56 11.84
N MET A 51 0.02 4.68 11.02
CA MET A 51 -0.76 3.59 10.48
C MET A 51 -1.04 2.51 11.50
N ALA A 52 -0.12 2.34 12.47
CA ALA A 52 -0.31 1.33 13.50
C ALA A 52 -1.51 1.64 14.37
N ASN A 53 -1.97 2.88 14.39
CA ASN A 53 -3.15 3.26 15.14
C ASN A 53 -4.44 2.96 14.41
N MET A 54 -4.35 2.61 13.14
CA MET A 54 -5.54 2.28 12.38
C MET A 54 -5.92 0.83 12.63
N ASN A 55 -7.21 0.52 12.55
CA ASN A 55 -7.61 -0.85 12.73
C ASN A 55 -7.37 -1.63 11.44
N GLU A 56 -7.48 -2.94 11.54
CA GLU A 56 -7.16 -3.83 10.44
C GLU A 56 -8.00 -3.54 9.20
N HIS A 57 -9.27 -3.29 9.40
CA HIS A 57 -10.18 -2.99 8.28
C HIS A 57 -9.74 -1.75 7.54
N GLU A 58 -9.35 -0.73 8.27
CA GLU A 58 -8.93 0.52 7.67
C GLU A 58 -7.63 0.33 6.90
N LEU A 59 -6.71 -0.44 7.44
CA LEU A 59 -5.46 -0.70 6.75
C LEU A 59 -5.67 -1.48 5.47
N ARG A 60 -6.55 -2.47 5.50
CA ARG A 60 -6.85 -3.24 4.31
C ARG A 60 -7.51 -2.39 3.24
N ALA A 61 -8.45 -1.56 3.65
CA ALA A 61 -9.13 -0.67 2.71
C ALA A 61 -8.15 0.31 2.09
N MET A 62 -7.26 0.85 2.91
CA MET A 62 -6.25 1.77 2.43
C MET A 62 -5.37 1.11 1.39
N LEU A 63 -4.89 -0.09 1.68
CA LEU A 63 -4.01 -0.79 0.76
C LEU A 63 -4.70 -1.08 -0.57
N ARG A 64 -5.98 -1.41 -0.53
CA ARG A 64 -6.74 -1.68 -1.75
C ARG A 64 -6.92 -0.43 -2.60
N MET A 65 -6.97 0.73 -1.96
CA MET A 65 -7.17 1.98 -2.69
C MET A 65 -5.87 2.59 -3.16
N MET A 66 -4.76 2.23 -2.54
CA MET A 66 -3.48 2.84 -2.85
C MET A 66 -3.07 2.76 -4.32
N PRO A 67 -3.30 1.66 -5.02
CA PRO A 67 -2.89 1.61 -6.43
C PRO A 67 -3.51 2.71 -7.28
N SER A 68 -4.68 3.20 -6.88
CA SER A 68 -5.34 4.28 -7.59
C SER A 68 -4.85 5.65 -7.17
N LEU A 69 -4.28 5.74 -5.97
CA LEU A 69 -3.92 7.03 -5.40
C LEU A 69 -2.44 7.34 -5.46
N ILE A 70 -1.62 6.33 -5.63
CA ILE A 70 -0.18 6.47 -5.54
C ILE A 70 0.46 6.25 -6.89
N ASP A 71 1.47 7.06 -7.19
CA ASP A 71 2.24 6.89 -8.40
C ASP A 71 3.24 5.77 -8.16
N THR A 72 3.00 4.62 -8.75
CA THR A 72 3.89 3.48 -8.58
C THR A 72 4.96 3.42 -9.65
N GLY A 73 4.95 4.35 -10.58
CA GLY A 73 5.90 4.32 -11.68
C GLY A 73 5.48 3.40 -12.81
N ASP A 74 4.29 2.79 -12.67
CA ASP A 74 3.80 1.85 -13.66
C ASP A 74 2.70 2.57 -14.39
N ASP A 75 3.05 3.27 -15.43
CA ASP A 75 2.11 4.16 -16.01
C ASP A 75 1.46 3.68 -17.21
N ASN A 76 1.54 2.50 -17.54
CA ASN A 76 0.91 2.11 -18.65
C ASN A 76 -0.38 1.65 -18.43
N ASP A 77 -0.95 1.92 -17.94
CA ASP A 77 -2.00 1.62 -17.82
C ASP A 77 -2.93 1.88 -18.45
N ASP A 78 -3.00 1.96 -18.88
CA ASP A 78 -3.78 2.16 -19.47
C ASP A 78 -4.34 1.74 -19.75
#